data_5f32b37b25133025f9657625529b1b5e
#
_entry.id   5f32b37b25133025f9657625529b1b5e
#
_cell.length_a   1.000
_cell.length_b   1.000
_cell.length_c   1.000
_cell.angle_alpha   90.00
_cell.angle_beta   90.00
_cell.angle_gamma   90.00
#
_symmetry.space_group_name_H-M   'P 1'
#
loop_
_entity.id
_entity.type
_entity.pdbx_description
1 polymer ?
#
loop_
_entity_poly.entity_id
_entity_poly.type
_entity_poly.pdbx_seq_one_letter_code
_entity_poly.pdbx_strand_id
1 'polypeptide(L)'
;MGSQRNGFKKESFILSADVGTTSIRCHVYDKEANVRGSCSTKVAPLYPEVGHVELDPEALWNGFVWVIRGAVQDARVHMTQIQALGISTQRGTFTTWDRKTGVPFHNFISWQDQRAADLVKSWNRSYTLKGIHGMTKMLYFLTRQKRLLAASLIVFSTQHVTFRLVWALTHYKQVRQAVAEGNCCFGTIDTWLLFKLTKGHVHATDYSNASSTGIFDSYQMCWSGFLCSLVSLPLPIFPKVENTNHNFGFTDPSLFGVPIPIMSVMADQQAAMFGECCFEVGDVKITMGTGTFMDINTGNKPHTSVAGLYPLVGWKIGQEVVYLAEGNAADTGKAITWAQELDLFSDVQDTSAIAYSVSDSDGVCFVPSFSGLQAPLNDPKACASLMGLKPSTTKSHLVRAILESIAFRNKQLYETMLRETCIPIRKIRVDGGVSSNDFIMQLTSDLFSRKIARPQHHEMSCLGAAFVAGLGVGFWKTRDELKKLQNTDRVFVPKGANKEGAGSQSREYVHALQSWERAIRRSMNWYSKS
;
A
#
# COMPACT_ATOMS: atom_id res chain seq x y z
N MET A 1 46.86 -32.19 -24.22
CA MET A 1 46.60 -31.61 -22.89
C MET A 1 45.56 -30.49 -23.06
N GLY A 2 44.28 -30.82 -22.95
CA GLY A 2 43.18 -29.85 -23.04
C GLY A 2 42.90 -29.24 -21.69
N SER A 3 43.17 -27.95 -21.54
CA SER A 3 42.81 -27.17 -20.37
C SER A 3 41.27 -26.98 -20.33
N GLN A 4 40.59 -27.76 -19.51
CA GLN A 4 39.22 -27.47 -19.12
C GLN A 4 39.25 -26.18 -18.27
N ARG A 5 38.93 -25.04 -18.91
CA ARG A 5 38.54 -23.85 -18.20
C ARG A 5 37.17 -24.11 -17.56
N ASN A 6 37.17 -24.58 -16.32
CA ASN A 6 36.01 -24.48 -15.45
C ASN A 6 35.67 -22.99 -15.30
N GLY A 7 34.79 -22.51 -16.16
CA GLY A 7 34.19 -21.20 -15.98
C GLY A 7 33.26 -21.25 -14.78
N PHE A 8 33.76 -20.88 -13.61
CA PHE A 8 32.89 -20.52 -12.48
C PHE A 8 31.90 -19.48 -12.98
N LYS A 9 30.65 -19.88 -13.15
CA LYS A 9 29.57 -18.96 -13.49
C LYS A 9 29.56 -17.91 -12.38
N LYS A 10 29.95 -16.66 -12.70
CA LYS A 10 30.03 -15.59 -11.72
C LYS A 10 28.64 -15.45 -11.11
N GLU A 11 28.51 -15.66 -9.79
CA GLU A 11 27.25 -15.53 -9.08
C GLU A 11 26.67 -14.15 -9.34
N SER A 12 25.37 -14.06 -9.58
CA SER A 12 24.69 -12.81 -9.92
C SER A 12 23.46 -12.63 -9.05
N PHE A 13 23.03 -11.39 -8.88
CA PHE A 13 22.02 -11.00 -7.90
C PHE A 13 21.04 -9.99 -8.46
N ILE A 14 19.87 -9.93 -7.84
CA ILE A 14 18.89 -8.86 -8.05
C ILE A 14 18.91 -7.93 -6.83
N LEU A 15 18.97 -6.65 -7.10
CA LEU A 15 18.88 -5.60 -6.09
C LEU A 15 17.46 -5.06 -6.06
N SER A 16 16.89 -4.86 -4.89
CA SER A 16 15.58 -4.25 -4.75
C SER A 16 15.53 -3.28 -3.58
N ALA A 17 14.97 -2.10 -3.85
CA ALA A 17 14.80 -1.06 -2.84
C ALA A 17 13.31 -0.75 -2.65
N ASP A 18 12.89 -0.65 -1.39
CA ASP A 18 11.54 -0.28 -0.99
C ASP A 18 11.56 1.02 -0.18
N VAL A 19 10.85 2.03 -0.66
CA VAL A 19 10.73 3.34 -0.01
C VAL A 19 9.36 3.43 0.65
N GLY A 20 9.28 2.94 1.86
CA GLY A 20 8.06 2.97 2.66
C GLY A 20 7.82 4.31 3.38
N THR A 21 6.74 4.40 4.13
CA THR A 21 6.37 5.60 4.90
C THR A 21 7.31 5.86 6.08
N THR A 22 7.80 4.80 6.73
CA THR A 22 8.59 4.88 7.96
C THR A 22 10.06 4.52 7.76
N SER A 23 10.39 3.82 6.69
CA SER A 23 11.74 3.36 6.41
C SER A 23 11.99 3.18 4.92
N ILE A 24 13.25 3.37 4.54
CA ILE A 24 13.79 2.95 3.24
C ILE A 24 14.63 1.72 3.51
N ARG A 25 14.48 0.69 2.69
CA ARG A 25 15.26 -0.54 2.80
C ARG A 25 15.69 -1.05 1.44
N CYS A 26 16.77 -1.80 1.43
CA CYS A 26 17.29 -2.43 0.21
C CYS A 26 17.78 -3.83 0.53
N HIS A 27 17.46 -4.76 -0.37
CA HIS A 27 17.90 -6.17 -0.27
C HIS A 27 18.60 -6.60 -1.55
N VAL A 28 19.60 -7.47 -1.38
CA VAL A 28 20.28 -8.22 -2.45
C VAL A 28 19.75 -9.64 -2.41
N TYR A 29 19.13 -10.09 -3.49
CA TYR A 29 18.54 -11.43 -3.61
C TYR A 29 19.38 -12.34 -4.51
N ASP A 30 19.59 -13.59 -4.05
CA ASP A 30 20.16 -14.66 -4.86
C ASP A 30 19.09 -15.38 -5.71
N LYS A 31 19.51 -16.42 -6.42
CA LYS A 31 18.66 -17.20 -7.32
C LYS A 31 17.52 -17.93 -6.60
N GLU A 32 17.73 -18.28 -5.36
CA GLU A 32 16.79 -18.93 -4.45
C GLU A 32 15.90 -17.94 -3.71
N ALA A 33 15.98 -16.64 -4.06
CA ALA A 33 15.29 -15.52 -3.41
C ALA A 33 15.66 -15.32 -1.93
N ASN A 34 16.82 -15.82 -1.49
CA ASN A 34 17.33 -15.51 -0.16
C ASN A 34 17.92 -14.11 -0.14
N VAL A 35 17.75 -13.42 0.98
CA VAL A 35 18.39 -12.13 1.25
C VAL A 35 19.86 -12.37 1.59
N ARG A 36 20.77 -11.96 0.71
CA ARG A 36 22.22 -12.10 0.88
C ARG A 36 22.84 -10.90 1.58
N GLY A 37 22.18 -9.78 1.52
CA GLY A 37 22.54 -8.56 2.23
C GLY A 37 21.37 -7.60 2.29
N SER A 38 21.33 -6.84 3.36
CA SER A 38 20.26 -5.87 3.60
C SER A 38 20.80 -4.59 4.24
N CYS A 39 20.10 -3.49 3.97
CA CYS A 39 20.36 -2.22 4.64
C CYS A 39 19.06 -1.43 4.74
N SER A 40 18.85 -0.75 5.85
CA SER A 40 17.66 0.07 6.05
C SER A 40 17.97 1.35 6.81
N THR A 41 17.17 2.39 6.56
CA THR A 41 17.20 3.65 7.31
C THR A 41 15.80 4.15 7.55
N LYS A 42 15.61 4.95 8.60
CA LYS A 42 14.31 5.56 8.92
C LYS A 42 14.02 6.73 7.99
N VAL A 43 12.77 6.91 7.64
CA VAL A 43 12.25 8.13 7.02
C VAL A 43 11.80 9.08 8.14
N ALA A 44 12.30 10.31 8.13
CA ALA A 44 11.93 11.35 9.09
C ALA A 44 10.89 12.29 8.46
N PRO A 45 9.61 12.20 8.85
CA PRO A 45 8.61 13.15 8.39
C PRO A 45 8.81 14.53 9.04
N LEU A 46 8.48 15.57 8.29
CA LEU A 46 8.47 16.96 8.72
C LEU A 46 7.02 17.40 8.93
N TYR A 47 6.79 18.18 9.97
CA TYR A 47 5.47 18.71 10.33
C TYR A 47 5.52 20.24 10.40
N PRO A 48 5.62 20.94 9.25
CA PRO A 48 5.82 22.40 9.25
C PRO A 48 4.62 23.16 9.83
N GLU A 49 3.41 22.64 9.65
CA GLU A 49 2.16 23.21 10.16
C GLU A 49 1.20 22.10 10.59
N VAL A 50 0.16 22.44 11.31
CA VAL A 50 -0.87 21.48 11.75
C VAL A 50 -1.53 20.84 10.52
N GLY A 51 -1.51 19.51 10.45
CA GLY A 51 -2.05 18.75 9.33
C GLY A 51 -1.13 18.64 8.11
N HIS A 52 0.01 19.35 8.09
CA HIS A 52 1.01 19.18 7.04
C HIS A 52 1.96 18.04 7.39
N VAL A 53 2.23 17.18 6.42
CA VAL A 53 3.19 16.08 6.54
C VAL A 53 4.05 16.06 5.29
N GLU A 54 5.34 16.29 5.46
CA GLU A 54 6.29 16.43 4.36
C GLU A 54 7.49 15.50 4.53
N LEU A 55 8.20 15.24 3.43
CA LEU A 55 9.50 14.57 3.44
C LEU A 55 10.51 15.43 2.67
N ASP A 56 11.71 15.54 3.22
CA ASP A 56 12.81 16.22 2.54
C ASP A 56 13.31 15.39 1.36
N PRO A 57 13.28 15.91 0.12
CA PRO A 57 13.70 15.17 -1.07
C PRO A 57 15.18 14.77 -1.04
N GLU A 58 16.06 15.62 -0.55
CA GLU A 58 17.49 15.31 -0.53
C GLU A 58 17.82 14.30 0.59
N ALA A 59 17.18 14.40 1.75
CA ALA A 59 17.33 13.39 2.80
C ALA A 59 16.84 12.02 2.31
N LEU A 60 15.69 11.97 1.61
CA LEU A 60 15.17 10.74 1.02
C LEU A 60 16.12 10.18 -0.03
N TRP A 61 16.64 11.02 -0.94
CA TRP A 61 17.61 10.62 -1.96
C TRP A 61 18.89 10.05 -1.36
N ASN A 62 19.46 10.75 -0.39
CA ASN A 62 20.69 10.32 0.27
C ASN A 62 20.49 8.99 1.01
N GLY A 63 19.35 8.85 1.70
CA GLY A 63 18.95 7.59 2.34
C GLY A 63 18.80 6.45 1.34
N PHE A 64 18.17 6.71 0.19
CA PHE A 64 17.98 5.72 -0.87
C PHE A 64 19.32 5.22 -1.45
N VAL A 65 20.23 6.13 -1.78
CA VAL A 65 21.56 5.76 -2.29
C VAL A 65 22.37 5.04 -1.20
N TRP A 66 22.25 5.46 0.04
CA TRP A 66 22.94 4.85 1.17
C TRP A 66 22.51 3.41 1.41
N VAL A 67 21.21 3.11 1.41
CA VAL A 67 20.73 1.72 1.63
C VAL A 67 21.12 0.79 0.47
N ILE A 68 21.16 1.29 -0.77
CA ILE A 68 21.63 0.51 -1.92
C ILE A 68 23.10 0.09 -1.74
N ARG A 69 23.96 1.05 -1.42
CA ARG A 69 25.38 0.77 -1.20
C ARG A 69 25.58 -0.15 0.01
N GLY A 70 24.86 0.12 1.10
CA GLY A 70 24.92 -0.68 2.33
C GLY A 70 24.49 -2.12 2.13
N ALA A 71 23.41 -2.38 1.39
CA ALA A 71 22.95 -3.74 1.12
C ALA A 71 23.95 -4.55 0.29
N VAL A 72 24.58 -3.94 -0.72
CA VAL A 72 25.60 -4.60 -1.54
C VAL A 72 26.88 -4.87 -0.73
N GLN A 73 27.25 -3.94 0.15
CA GLN A 73 28.37 -4.11 1.07
C GLN A 73 28.11 -5.25 2.08
N ASP A 74 26.91 -5.29 2.67
CA ASP A 74 26.49 -6.34 3.62
C ASP A 74 26.48 -7.72 2.96
N ALA A 75 26.00 -7.80 1.70
CA ALA A 75 26.05 -9.00 0.87
C ALA A 75 27.48 -9.45 0.54
N ARG A 76 28.50 -8.60 0.72
CA ARG A 76 29.91 -8.81 0.32
C ARG A 76 30.06 -9.18 -1.17
N VAL A 77 29.25 -8.54 -2.01
CA VAL A 77 29.27 -8.71 -3.48
C VAL A 77 29.71 -7.42 -4.17
N HIS A 78 30.09 -7.52 -5.44
CA HIS A 78 30.42 -6.35 -6.25
C HIS A 78 29.19 -5.83 -7.00
N MET A 79 29.06 -4.51 -7.18
CA MET A 79 27.99 -3.90 -7.98
C MET A 79 27.90 -4.48 -9.39
N THR A 80 29.03 -4.94 -9.97
CA THR A 80 29.08 -5.60 -11.27
C THR A 80 28.38 -6.98 -11.31
N GLN A 81 28.01 -7.54 -10.15
CA GLN A 81 27.25 -8.79 -10.03
C GLN A 81 25.75 -8.56 -9.97
N ILE A 82 25.31 -7.29 -9.81
CA ILE A 82 23.91 -6.91 -9.82
C ILE A 82 23.41 -6.87 -11.27
N GLN A 83 22.39 -7.67 -11.58
CA GLN A 83 21.83 -7.76 -12.93
C GLN A 83 20.70 -6.76 -13.17
N ALA A 84 19.95 -6.41 -12.14
CA ALA A 84 18.86 -5.44 -12.24
C ALA A 84 18.54 -4.83 -10.88
N LEU A 85 17.95 -3.64 -10.92
CA LEU A 85 17.34 -2.93 -9.80
C LEU A 85 15.82 -2.95 -9.96
N GLY A 86 15.11 -3.40 -8.92
CA GLY A 86 13.68 -3.19 -8.71
C GLY A 86 13.43 -2.10 -7.67
N ILE A 87 12.39 -1.30 -7.88
CA ILE A 87 12.01 -0.20 -6.98
C ILE A 87 10.55 -0.36 -6.59
N SER A 88 10.29 -0.37 -5.28
CA SER A 88 8.98 -0.28 -4.68
C SER A 88 8.86 1.02 -3.89
N THR A 89 7.71 1.69 -3.95
CA THR A 89 7.53 2.96 -3.23
C THR A 89 6.15 3.07 -2.61
N GLN A 90 6.07 3.78 -1.47
CA GLN A 90 4.81 4.25 -0.91
C GLN A 90 4.03 5.05 -1.95
N ARG A 91 2.71 4.96 -1.89
CA ARG A 91 1.81 5.57 -2.88
C ARG A 91 1.43 7.00 -2.53
N GLY A 92 1.21 7.82 -3.55
CA GLY A 92 0.57 9.13 -3.42
C GLY A 92 1.37 10.21 -2.69
N THR A 93 2.62 9.97 -2.32
CA THR A 93 3.57 10.98 -1.86
C THR A 93 4.29 11.56 -3.07
N PHE A 94 4.24 12.86 -3.27
CA PHE A 94 4.70 13.50 -4.50
C PHE A 94 5.42 14.82 -4.26
N THR A 95 6.19 15.24 -5.27
CA THR A 95 6.74 16.59 -5.38
C THR A 95 6.63 17.10 -6.82
N THR A 96 6.94 18.37 -7.01
CA THR A 96 7.15 18.97 -8.33
C THR A 96 8.54 19.58 -8.39
N TRP A 97 9.16 19.53 -9.58
CA TRP A 97 10.53 20.00 -9.74
C TRP A 97 10.77 20.67 -11.10
N ASP A 98 11.83 21.43 -11.14
CA ASP A 98 12.33 22.04 -12.37
C ASP A 98 12.85 20.96 -13.34
N ARG A 99 12.29 20.92 -14.54
CA ARG A 99 12.62 19.91 -15.56
C ARG A 99 14.08 19.92 -15.98
N LYS A 100 14.71 21.09 -16.00
CA LYS A 100 16.09 21.26 -16.49
C LYS A 100 17.12 20.95 -15.42
N THR A 101 16.85 21.38 -14.19
CA THR A 101 17.81 21.26 -13.09
C THR A 101 17.55 20.06 -12.18
N GLY A 102 16.33 19.52 -12.18
CA GLY A 102 15.90 18.47 -11.26
C GLY A 102 15.72 18.95 -9.81
N VAL A 103 15.77 20.26 -9.56
CA VAL A 103 15.61 20.83 -8.21
C VAL A 103 14.12 20.86 -7.83
N PRO A 104 13.72 20.22 -6.70
CA PRO A 104 12.37 20.29 -6.22
C PRO A 104 11.93 21.71 -5.86
N PHE A 105 10.70 22.07 -6.19
CA PHE A 105 10.12 23.35 -5.80
C PHE A 105 9.63 23.37 -4.35
N HIS A 106 9.36 22.19 -3.78
CA HIS A 106 8.90 22.01 -2.41
C HIS A 106 9.25 20.60 -1.92
N ASN A 107 9.17 20.37 -0.63
CA ASN A 107 9.29 19.04 -0.05
C ASN A 107 8.24 18.09 -0.64
N PHE A 108 8.48 16.77 -0.54
CA PHE A 108 7.42 15.82 -0.82
C PHE A 108 6.22 16.08 0.07
N ILE A 109 5.04 16.20 -0.52
CA ILE A 109 3.77 16.25 0.21
C ILE A 109 3.31 14.80 0.41
N SER A 110 3.34 14.35 1.66
CA SER A 110 3.02 12.96 2.03
C SER A 110 1.57 12.60 1.74
N TRP A 111 1.30 11.32 1.51
CA TRP A 111 -0.07 10.79 1.38
C TRP A 111 -0.92 11.00 2.64
N GLN A 112 -0.30 11.21 3.80
CA GLN A 112 -0.94 11.49 5.09
C GLN A 112 -1.31 12.97 5.28
N ASP A 113 -0.84 13.85 4.39
CA ASP A 113 -0.99 15.29 4.50
C ASP A 113 -2.44 15.75 4.33
N GLN A 114 -2.88 16.64 5.20
CA GLN A 114 -4.26 17.15 5.27
C GLN A 114 -4.42 18.59 4.78
N ARG A 115 -3.37 19.23 4.23
CA ARG A 115 -3.43 20.64 3.79
C ARG A 115 -4.55 20.96 2.80
N ALA A 116 -5.00 19.97 2.03
CA ALA A 116 -6.08 20.12 1.06
C ALA A 116 -7.48 19.74 1.62
N ALA A 117 -7.63 19.51 2.93
CA ALA A 117 -8.87 19.00 3.52
C ALA A 117 -10.08 19.92 3.24
N ASP A 118 -9.91 21.24 3.38
CA ASP A 118 -11.00 22.20 3.11
C ASP A 118 -11.37 22.26 1.63
N LEU A 119 -10.37 22.16 0.75
CA LEU A 119 -10.58 22.10 -0.69
C LEU A 119 -11.36 20.82 -1.07
N VAL A 120 -10.98 19.68 -0.53
CA VAL A 120 -11.69 18.40 -0.71
C VAL A 120 -13.13 18.51 -0.19
N LYS A 121 -13.34 19.07 0.99
CA LYS A 121 -14.67 19.28 1.59
C LYS A 121 -15.56 20.17 0.72
N SER A 122 -15.00 21.27 0.19
CA SER A 122 -15.68 22.18 -0.71
C SER A 122 -16.11 21.48 -2.00
N TRP A 123 -15.20 20.74 -2.64
CA TRP A 123 -15.48 20.01 -3.87
C TRP A 123 -16.52 18.91 -3.69
N ASN A 124 -16.43 18.11 -2.63
CA ASN A 124 -17.40 17.05 -2.35
C ASN A 124 -18.83 17.61 -2.08
N ARG A 125 -18.96 18.87 -1.70
CA ARG A 125 -20.24 19.55 -1.48
C ARG A 125 -20.72 20.36 -2.69
N SER A 126 -19.86 20.55 -3.69
CA SER A 126 -20.13 21.42 -4.84
C SER A 126 -21.32 20.95 -5.68
N TYR A 127 -22.05 21.90 -6.24
CA TYR A 127 -23.10 21.61 -7.23
C TYR A 127 -22.53 20.99 -8.51
N THR A 128 -21.29 21.34 -8.88
CA THR A 128 -20.57 20.75 -10.03
C THR A 128 -20.43 19.25 -9.87
N LEU A 129 -19.92 18.78 -8.74
CA LEU A 129 -19.74 17.34 -8.50
C LEU A 129 -21.10 16.62 -8.42
N LYS A 130 -22.11 17.22 -7.77
CA LYS A 130 -23.48 16.67 -7.72
C LYS A 130 -24.08 16.56 -9.12
N GLY A 131 -23.88 17.55 -9.98
CA GLY A 131 -24.31 17.52 -11.38
C GLY A 131 -23.63 16.42 -12.18
N ILE A 132 -22.32 16.25 -12.01
CA ILE A 132 -21.55 15.15 -12.63
C ILE A 132 -22.09 13.79 -12.16
N HIS A 133 -22.32 13.59 -10.86
CA HIS A 133 -22.91 12.37 -10.32
C HIS A 133 -24.28 12.07 -10.94
N GLY A 134 -25.16 13.07 -11.01
CA GLY A 134 -26.49 12.90 -11.61
C GLY A 134 -26.41 12.52 -13.08
N MET A 135 -25.63 13.26 -13.86
CA MET A 135 -25.45 13.03 -15.29
C MET A 135 -24.81 11.67 -15.58
N THR A 136 -23.73 11.31 -14.90
CA THR A 136 -23.04 10.03 -15.11
C THR A 136 -23.87 8.84 -14.66
N LYS A 137 -24.68 8.99 -13.60
CA LYS A 137 -25.66 7.97 -13.16
C LYS A 137 -26.76 7.77 -14.20
N MET A 138 -27.28 8.84 -14.79
CA MET A 138 -28.25 8.76 -15.88
C MET A 138 -27.67 8.07 -17.11
N LEU A 139 -26.45 8.46 -17.52
CA LEU A 139 -25.75 7.85 -18.65
C LEU A 139 -25.44 6.37 -18.38
N TYR A 140 -25.07 6.02 -17.14
CA TYR A 140 -24.90 4.61 -16.74
C TYR A 140 -26.20 3.81 -16.90
N PHE A 141 -27.34 4.38 -16.50
CA PHE A 141 -28.62 3.71 -16.65
C PHE A 141 -28.93 3.40 -18.13
N LEU A 142 -28.57 4.32 -19.04
CA LEU A 142 -28.77 4.15 -20.48
C LEU A 142 -27.77 3.19 -21.14
N THR A 143 -26.50 3.28 -20.76
CA THR A 143 -25.39 2.59 -21.48
C THR A 143 -24.86 1.36 -20.77
N ARG A 144 -25.13 1.21 -19.46
CA ARG A 144 -24.59 0.18 -18.57
C ARG A 144 -23.06 0.15 -18.50
N GLN A 145 -22.37 1.20 -18.92
CA GLN A 145 -20.91 1.27 -18.84
C GLN A 145 -20.44 1.49 -17.39
N LYS A 146 -19.71 0.52 -16.82
CA LYS A 146 -19.22 0.56 -15.44
C LYS A 146 -18.35 1.79 -15.12
N ARG A 147 -17.64 2.34 -16.11
CA ARG A 147 -16.88 3.60 -15.96
C ARG A 147 -17.79 4.75 -15.56
N LEU A 148 -18.98 4.87 -16.13
CA LEU A 148 -19.95 5.91 -15.79
C LEU A 148 -20.52 5.71 -14.37
N LEU A 149 -20.70 4.45 -13.96
CA LEU A 149 -21.04 4.14 -12.57
C LEU A 149 -19.93 4.58 -11.62
N ALA A 150 -18.67 4.26 -11.93
CA ALA A 150 -17.52 4.69 -11.14
C ALA A 150 -17.47 6.21 -11.02
N ALA A 151 -17.65 6.94 -12.14
CA ALA A 151 -17.69 8.39 -12.15
C ALA A 151 -18.84 8.98 -11.31
N SER A 152 -19.99 8.27 -11.22
CA SER A 152 -21.13 8.70 -10.39
C SER A 152 -20.93 8.50 -8.88
N LEU A 153 -19.87 7.78 -8.49
CA LEU A 153 -19.55 7.43 -7.10
C LEU A 153 -18.26 8.12 -6.62
N ILE A 154 -17.63 8.96 -7.45
CA ILE A 154 -16.38 9.64 -7.08
C ILE A 154 -16.59 10.47 -5.82
N VAL A 155 -15.78 10.18 -4.81
CA VAL A 155 -15.63 11.01 -3.61
C VAL A 155 -14.15 11.34 -3.48
N PHE A 156 -13.85 12.63 -3.43
CA PHE A 156 -12.47 13.06 -3.27
C PHE A 156 -11.99 12.85 -1.83
N SER A 157 -10.70 12.52 -1.70
CA SER A 157 -10.02 12.28 -0.43
C SER A 157 -8.68 13.00 -0.41
N THR A 158 -8.22 13.41 0.77
CA THR A 158 -6.87 13.94 0.96
C THR A 158 -5.79 12.87 0.76
N GLN A 159 -6.11 11.60 0.85
CA GLN A 159 -5.17 10.51 0.57
C GLN A 159 -4.74 10.46 -0.91
N HIS A 160 -5.62 10.91 -1.83
CA HIS A 160 -5.27 11.00 -3.24
C HIS A 160 -4.41 12.24 -3.54
N VAL A 161 -3.58 12.15 -4.56
CA VAL A 161 -2.73 13.26 -5.02
C VAL A 161 -3.53 14.44 -5.51
N THR A 162 -4.69 14.21 -6.13
CA THR A 162 -5.47 15.20 -6.90
C THR A 162 -5.53 16.56 -6.24
N PHE A 163 -6.13 16.68 -5.06
CA PHE A 163 -6.33 18.00 -4.45
C PHE A 163 -5.12 18.52 -3.69
N ARG A 164 -4.20 17.66 -3.26
CA ARG A 164 -2.91 18.10 -2.72
C ARG A 164 -2.05 18.73 -3.83
N LEU A 165 -2.12 18.22 -5.06
CA LEU A 165 -1.46 18.82 -6.22
C LEU A 165 -2.14 20.14 -6.65
N VAL A 166 -3.48 20.21 -6.68
CA VAL A 166 -4.21 21.46 -6.92
C VAL A 166 -3.81 22.50 -5.88
N TRP A 167 -3.71 22.12 -4.61
CA TRP A 167 -3.25 23.00 -3.54
C TRP A 167 -1.83 23.52 -3.81
N ALA A 168 -0.89 22.64 -4.15
CA ALA A 168 0.49 23.02 -4.46
C ALA A 168 0.57 24.01 -5.64
N LEU A 169 -0.18 23.74 -6.72
CA LEU A 169 -0.26 24.63 -7.89
C LEU A 169 -0.87 25.99 -7.56
N THR A 170 -1.75 26.08 -6.57
CA THR A 170 -2.38 27.36 -6.20
C THR A 170 -1.55 28.17 -5.20
N HIS A 171 -0.80 27.51 -4.32
CA HIS A 171 -0.08 28.18 -3.23
C HIS A 171 1.39 28.47 -3.54
N TYR A 172 2.07 27.60 -4.30
CA TYR A 172 3.47 27.81 -4.63
C TYR A 172 3.63 28.61 -5.94
N LYS A 173 4.05 29.88 -5.82
CA LYS A 173 4.25 30.78 -6.97
C LYS A 173 5.25 30.23 -7.98
N GLN A 174 6.36 29.66 -7.50
CA GLN A 174 7.40 29.06 -8.34
C GLN A 174 6.89 27.88 -9.17
N VAL A 175 5.97 27.08 -8.63
CA VAL A 175 5.37 25.95 -9.35
C VAL A 175 4.49 26.49 -10.49
N ARG A 176 3.64 27.48 -10.22
CA ARG A 176 2.79 28.11 -11.25
C ARG A 176 3.61 28.71 -12.39
N GLN A 177 4.69 29.40 -12.04
CA GLN A 177 5.59 30.00 -13.03
C GLN A 177 6.24 28.92 -13.89
N ALA A 178 6.81 27.86 -13.27
CA ALA A 178 7.41 26.75 -13.99
C ALA A 178 6.43 26.02 -14.91
N VAL A 179 5.16 25.87 -14.49
CA VAL A 179 4.09 25.31 -15.34
C VAL A 179 3.83 26.20 -16.54
N ALA A 180 3.71 27.53 -16.35
CA ALA A 180 3.49 28.47 -17.44
C ALA A 180 4.65 28.48 -18.44
N GLU A 181 5.86 28.26 -17.99
CA GLU A 181 7.09 28.17 -18.81
C GLU A 181 7.31 26.78 -19.44
N GLY A 182 6.45 25.79 -19.15
CA GLY A 182 6.61 24.41 -19.61
C GLY A 182 7.80 23.67 -18.98
N ASN A 183 8.31 24.16 -17.84
CA ASN A 183 9.51 23.68 -17.16
C ASN A 183 9.19 22.93 -15.83
N CYS A 184 7.97 22.52 -15.62
CA CYS A 184 7.55 21.78 -14.43
C CYS A 184 7.44 20.28 -14.72
N CYS A 185 7.99 19.45 -13.86
CA CYS A 185 7.69 18.02 -13.74
C CYS A 185 6.91 17.76 -12.46
N PHE A 186 5.94 16.88 -12.53
CA PHE A 186 5.27 16.25 -11.40
C PHE A 186 5.70 14.79 -11.30
N GLY A 187 5.82 14.27 -10.08
CA GLY A 187 5.98 12.85 -9.88
C GLY A 187 5.79 12.42 -8.44
N THR A 188 5.33 11.20 -8.29
CA THR A 188 5.41 10.45 -7.04
C THR A 188 6.86 10.04 -6.77
N ILE A 189 7.15 9.48 -5.60
CA ILE A 189 8.53 9.16 -5.19
C ILE A 189 9.25 8.33 -6.27
N ASP A 190 8.60 7.32 -6.81
CA ASP A 190 9.14 6.45 -7.87
C ASP A 190 9.61 7.25 -9.10
N THR A 191 8.76 8.16 -9.58
CA THR A 191 9.07 9.00 -10.73
C THR A 191 10.28 9.90 -10.48
N TRP A 192 10.35 10.50 -9.29
CA TRP A 192 11.45 11.38 -8.93
C TRP A 192 12.76 10.60 -8.73
N LEU A 193 12.69 9.40 -8.13
CA LEU A 193 13.85 8.51 -8.02
C LEU A 193 14.38 8.09 -9.39
N LEU A 194 13.50 7.72 -10.33
CA LEU A 194 13.89 7.43 -11.72
C LEU A 194 14.58 8.62 -12.36
N PHE A 195 14.02 9.82 -12.21
CA PHE A 195 14.61 11.04 -12.74
C PHE A 195 16.02 11.29 -12.17
N LYS A 196 16.21 11.14 -10.86
CA LYS A 196 17.51 11.29 -10.19
C LYS A 196 18.50 10.19 -10.59
N LEU A 197 18.08 8.93 -10.61
CA LEU A 197 18.91 7.78 -10.96
C LEU A 197 19.45 7.85 -12.40
N THR A 198 18.67 8.44 -13.30
CA THR A 198 19.00 8.56 -14.71
C THR A 198 19.51 9.95 -15.11
N LYS A 199 19.88 10.80 -14.15
CA LYS A 199 20.31 12.19 -14.39
C LYS A 199 19.36 13.01 -15.27
N GLY A 200 18.04 12.85 -15.05
CA GLY A 200 17.02 13.61 -15.74
C GLY A 200 16.59 13.05 -17.10
N HIS A 201 17.15 11.90 -17.54
CA HIS A 201 16.78 11.31 -18.82
C HIS A 201 15.42 10.63 -18.84
N VAL A 202 14.93 10.16 -17.67
CA VAL A 202 13.66 9.43 -17.56
C VAL A 202 12.69 10.16 -16.65
N HIS A 203 11.55 10.58 -17.21
CA HIS A 203 10.39 11.09 -16.49
C HIS A 203 9.22 10.15 -16.72
N ALA A 204 9.17 9.06 -15.97
CA ALA A 204 8.20 7.98 -16.12
C ALA A 204 7.75 7.43 -14.77
N THR A 205 6.61 6.76 -14.76
CA THR A 205 6.06 5.98 -13.66
C THR A 205 5.48 4.68 -14.21
N ASP A 206 5.05 3.76 -13.34
CA ASP A 206 4.33 2.57 -13.76
C ASP A 206 2.81 2.69 -13.54
N TYR A 207 2.07 1.74 -14.11
CA TYR A 207 0.61 1.71 -13.98
C TYR A 207 0.13 1.54 -12.54
N SER A 208 0.87 0.84 -11.67
CA SER A 208 0.45 0.63 -10.27
C SER A 208 0.53 1.92 -9.47
N ASN A 209 1.63 2.67 -9.61
CA ASN A 209 1.79 3.99 -8.99
C ASN A 209 0.81 5.01 -9.57
N ALA A 210 0.67 5.07 -10.90
CA ALA A 210 -0.24 6.00 -11.56
C ALA A 210 -1.69 5.79 -11.09
N SER A 211 -2.17 4.54 -11.04
CA SER A 211 -3.55 4.23 -10.61
C SER A 211 -3.84 4.61 -9.16
N SER A 212 -2.81 4.72 -8.33
CA SER A 212 -2.94 5.08 -6.92
C SER A 212 -3.04 6.60 -6.67
N THR A 213 -2.90 7.44 -7.71
CA THR A 213 -2.88 8.91 -7.56
C THR A 213 -4.26 9.52 -7.43
N GLY A 214 -5.31 8.84 -7.88
CA GLY A 214 -6.66 9.40 -8.01
C GLY A 214 -6.83 10.33 -9.21
N ILE A 215 -5.81 10.43 -10.10
CA ILE A 215 -5.85 11.24 -11.33
C ILE A 215 -5.87 10.35 -12.57
N PHE A 216 -5.45 9.10 -12.42
CA PHE A 216 -5.36 8.12 -13.50
C PHE A 216 -6.70 7.41 -13.71
N ASP A 217 -7.11 7.27 -14.97
CA ASP A 217 -8.30 6.51 -15.36
C ASP A 217 -7.94 5.04 -15.62
N SER A 218 -8.21 4.17 -14.65
CA SER A 218 -7.90 2.74 -14.73
C SER A 218 -8.75 1.98 -15.77
N TYR A 219 -9.82 2.57 -16.28
CA TYR A 219 -10.62 2.01 -17.37
C TYR A 219 -10.04 2.33 -18.74
N GLN A 220 -9.45 3.52 -18.91
CA GLN A 220 -8.81 3.96 -20.15
C GLN A 220 -7.30 3.78 -20.14
N MET A 221 -6.73 3.45 -18.98
CA MET A 221 -5.29 3.25 -18.78
C MET A 221 -4.46 4.47 -19.18
N CYS A 222 -4.92 5.67 -18.83
CA CYS A 222 -4.24 6.94 -19.08
C CYS A 222 -4.57 7.98 -17.99
N TRP A 223 -3.79 9.05 -17.93
CA TRP A 223 -4.13 10.21 -17.13
C TRP A 223 -5.48 10.76 -17.55
N SER A 224 -6.37 11.02 -16.57
CA SER A 224 -7.75 11.44 -16.85
C SER A 224 -7.79 12.88 -17.33
N GLY A 225 -7.88 13.08 -18.65
CA GLY A 225 -8.02 14.42 -19.24
C GLY A 225 -9.28 15.15 -18.75
N PHE A 226 -10.36 14.41 -18.52
CA PHE A 226 -11.60 14.98 -17.95
C PHE A 226 -11.37 15.53 -16.54
N LEU A 227 -10.78 14.74 -15.65
CA LEU A 227 -10.52 15.17 -14.27
C LEU A 227 -9.51 16.32 -14.24
N CYS A 228 -8.43 16.22 -15.01
CA CYS A 228 -7.42 17.27 -15.11
C CYS A 228 -8.04 18.60 -15.57
N SER A 229 -8.90 18.58 -16.59
CA SER A 229 -9.61 19.75 -17.05
C SER A 229 -10.58 20.30 -15.98
N LEU A 230 -11.30 19.43 -15.28
CA LEU A 230 -12.27 19.78 -14.24
C LEU A 230 -11.63 20.55 -13.07
N VAL A 231 -10.44 20.12 -12.64
CA VAL A 231 -9.73 20.71 -11.47
C VAL A 231 -8.51 21.55 -11.88
N SER A 232 -8.38 21.89 -13.17
CA SER A 232 -7.32 22.73 -13.73
C SER A 232 -5.90 22.20 -13.50
N LEU A 233 -5.71 20.89 -13.62
CA LEU A 233 -4.40 20.26 -13.59
C LEU A 233 -3.78 20.21 -15.00
N PRO A 234 -2.56 20.72 -15.21
CA PRO A 234 -1.93 20.75 -16.53
C PRO A 234 -1.34 19.38 -16.91
N LEU A 235 -1.91 18.70 -17.91
CA LEU A 235 -1.46 17.38 -18.37
C LEU A 235 0.05 17.28 -18.70
N PRO A 236 0.71 18.31 -19.27
CA PRO A 236 2.12 18.20 -19.65
C PRO A 236 3.13 17.99 -18.51
N ILE A 237 2.71 18.22 -17.24
CA ILE A 237 3.59 17.98 -16.09
C ILE A 237 3.68 16.51 -15.69
N PHE A 238 2.72 15.68 -16.10
CA PHE A 238 2.64 14.28 -15.69
C PHE A 238 3.67 13.40 -16.40
N PRO A 239 4.21 12.38 -15.70
CA PRO A 239 5.16 11.44 -16.29
C PRO A 239 4.47 10.52 -17.30
N LYS A 240 5.28 9.95 -18.19
CA LYS A 240 4.86 8.83 -19.04
C LYS A 240 4.56 7.60 -18.18
N VAL A 241 3.48 6.90 -18.47
CA VAL A 241 3.11 5.68 -17.75
C VAL A 241 3.57 4.46 -18.56
N GLU A 242 4.40 3.63 -17.96
CA GLU A 242 5.02 2.46 -18.58
C GLU A 242 4.59 1.16 -17.90
N ASN A 243 4.86 0.03 -18.56
CA ASN A 243 4.67 -1.29 -17.98
C ASN A 243 5.50 -1.46 -16.70
N THR A 244 5.00 -2.22 -15.75
CA THR A 244 5.66 -2.45 -14.45
C THR A 244 7.05 -3.08 -14.59
N ASN A 245 7.26 -3.91 -15.63
CA ASN A 245 8.55 -4.52 -15.99
C ASN A 245 9.26 -3.80 -17.16
N HIS A 246 8.94 -2.52 -17.36
CA HIS A 246 9.60 -1.74 -18.40
C HIS A 246 11.10 -1.58 -18.11
N ASN A 247 11.91 -1.48 -19.16
CA ASN A 247 13.29 -1.06 -19.01
C ASN A 247 13.34 0.46 -18.87
N PHE A 248 13.36 0.94 -17.62
CA PHE A 248 13.41 2.36 -17.29
C PHE A 248 14.77 3.01 -17.53
N GLY A 249 15.70 2.30 -18.17
CA GLY A 249 17.06 2.77 -18.42
C GLY A 249 18.05 2.26 -17.37
N PHE A 250 19.15 2.99 -17.22
CA PHE A 250 20.25 2.60 -16.36
C PHE A 250 20.52 3.68 -15.33
N THR A 251 20.97 3.25 -14.16
CA THR A 251 21.50 4.18 -13.16
C THR A 251 22.74 4.87 -13.70
N ASP A 252 22.91 6.16 -13.38
CA ASP A 252 24.15 6.87 -13.72
C ASP A 252 25.35 6.19 -13.04
N PRO A 253 26.42 5.87 -13.79
CA PRO A 253 27.60 5.17 -13.27
C PRO A 253 28.28 5.91 -12.10
N SER A 254 28.14 7.24 -12.01
CA SER A 254 28.72 8.01 -10.92
C SER A 254 28.11 7.67 -9.55
N LEU A 255 26.91 7.09 -9.53
CA LEU A 255 26.22 6.71 -8.30
C LEU A 255 26.78 5.42 -7.68
N PHE A 256 27.02 4.41 -8.51
CA PHE A 256 27.34 3.05 -8.06
C PHE A 256 28.60 2.47 -8.70
N GLY A 257 29.34 3.26 -9.52
CA GLY A 257 30.52 2.83 -10.24
C GLY A 257 30.25 2.04 -11.53
N VAL A 258 29.02 1.56 -11.70
CA VAL A 258 28.56 0.83 -12.88
C VAL A 258 27.11 1.22 -13.20
N PRO A 259 26.68 1.15 -14.48
CA PRO A 259 25.28 1.31 -14.83
C PRO A 259 24.51 0.03 -14.44
N ILE A 260 23.44 0.17 -13.64
CA ILE A 260 22.55 -0.92 -13.26
C ILE A 260 21.23 -0.73 -13.99
N PRO A 261 20.73 -1.73 -14.75
CA PRO A 261 19.43 -1.61 -15.42
C PRO A 261 18.29 -1.54 -14.39
N ILE A 262 17.37 -0.57 -14.55
CA ILE A 262 16.19 -0.40 -13.72
C ILE A 262 15.04 -1.12 -14.42
N MET A 263 14.66 -2.31 -13.92
CA MET A 263 13.77 -3.22 -14.63
C MET A 263 12.42 -3.42 -13.96
N SER A 264 12.18 -2.73 -12.85
CA SER A 264 10.88 -2.74 -12.18
C SER A 264 10.68 -1.47 -11.38
N VAL A 265 9.50 -0.89 -11.53
CA VAL A 265 8.97 0.15 -10.64
C VAL A 265 7.55 -0.24 -10.28
N MET A 266 7.23 -0.27 -9.00
CA MET A 266 5.92 -0.68 -8.49
C MET A 266 5.51 0.17 -7.28
N ALA A 267 4.21 0.30 -7.06
CA ALA A 267 3.69 0.73 -5.78
C ALA A 267 3.81 -0.39 -4.72
N ASP A 268 4.05 -0.04 -3.47
CA ASP A 268 4.40 -0.96 -2.37
C ASP A 268 3.39 -2.09 -2.14
N GLN A 269 2.09 -1.78 -2.10
CA GLN A 269 1.06 -2.78 -1.88
C GLN A 269 0.92 -3.75 -3.06
N GLN A 270 1.05 -3.24 -4.28
CA GLN A 270 1.04 -4.03 -5.51
C GLN A 270 2.31 -4.89 -5.62
N ALA A 271 3.46 -4.33 -5.24
CA ALA A 271 4.71 -5.09 -5.15
C ALA A 271 4.59 -6.23 -4.13
N ALA A 272 4.04 -5.97 -2.94
CA ALA A 272 3.80 -7.01 -1.94
C ALA A 272 2.85 -8.11 -2.46
N MET A 273 1.80 -7.73 -3.19
CA MET A 273 0.89 -8.68 -3.84
C MET A 273 1.61 -9.60 -4.83
N PHE A 274 2.57 -9.04 -5.60
CA PHE A 274 3.41 -9.80 -6.53
C PHE A 274 4.43 -10.67 -5.77
N GLY A 275 5.04 -10.15 -4.71
CA GLY A 275 5.98 -10.87 -3.84
C GLY A 275 5.32 -12.06 -3.15
N GLU A 276 4.06 -11.95 -2.75
CA GLU A 276 3.23 -13.03 -2.21
C GLU A 276 2.75 -14.02 -3.29
N CYS A 277 3.17 -13.84 -4.54
CA CYS A 277 2.73 -14.63 -5.70
C CYS A 277 1.20 -14.75 -5.80
N CYS A 278 0.48 -13.69 -5.48
CA CYS A 278 -0.97 -13.62 -5.59
C CYS A 278 -1.40 -13.34 -7.03
N PHE A 279 -1.06 -14.25 -7.95
CA PHE A 279 -1.19 -14.06 -9.39
C PHE A 279 -2.57 -14.40 -9.94
N GLU A 280 -3.35 -15.18 -9.21
CA GLU A 280 -4.61 -15.71 -9.72
C GLU A 280 -5.82 -14.90 -9.21
N VAL A 281 -6.87 -14.83 -10.01
CA VAL A 281 -8.14 -14.21 -9.60
C VAL A 281 -8.65 -14.86 -8.31
N GLY A 282 -8.97 -14.04 -7.31
CA GLY A 282 -9.41 -14.50 -6.00
C GLY A 282 -8.27 -14.75 -5.00
N ASP A 283 -7.01 -14.52 -5.39
CA ASP A 283 -5.92 -14.46 -4.42
C ASP A 283 -6.02 -13.16 -3.63
N VAL A 284 -5.88 -13.26 -2.31
CA VAL A 284 -5.97 -12.13 -1.37
C VAL A 284 -4.65 -11.95 -0.64
N LYS A 285 -4.22 -10.71 -0.54
CA LYS A 285 -3.11 -10.29 0.33
C LYS A 285 -3.63 -9.31 1.38
N ILE A 286 -3.16 -9.45 2.60
CA ILE A 286 -3.45 -8.54 3.71
C ILE A 286 -2.11 -8.06 4.27
N THR A 287 -1.81 -6.77 4.12
CA THR A 287 -0.65 -6.17 4.78
C THR A 287 -1.10 -5.48 6.06
N MET A 288 -0.61 -5.94 7.21
CA MET A 288 -0.88 -5.35 8.52
C MET A 288 0.37 -4.61 9.02
N GLY A 289 0.45 -3.34 8.69
CA GLY A 289 1.47 -2.40 9.16
C GLY A 289 0.87 -1.35 10.11
N THR A 290 1.18 -0.07 9.90
CA THR A 290 0.55 1.06 10.61
C THR A 290 -0.97 1.03 10.45
N GLY A 291 -1.44 0.74 9.22
CA GLY A 291 -2.80 0.36 8.89
C GLY A 291 -2.86 -1.03 8.29
N THR A 292 -4.07 -1.52 8.01
CA THR A 292 -4.31 -2.73 7.22
C THR A 292 -4.70 -2.35 5.80
N PHE A 293 -4.07 -3.01 4.82
CA PHE A 293 -4.46 -2.97 3.42
C PHE A 293 -4.80 -4.38 2.96
N MET A 294 -6.01 -4.56 2.45
CA MET A 294 -6.50 -5.85 1.95
C MET A 294 -6.78 -5.73 0.46
N ASP A 295 -6.03 -6.50 -0.32
CA ASP A 295 -6.10 -6.52 -1.77
C ASP A 295 -6.61 -7.86 -2.27
N ILE A 296 -7.52 -7.85 -3.24
CA ILE A 296 -7.94 -9.04 -3.99
C ILE A 296 -7.62 -8.87 -5.46
N ASN A 297 -7.05 -9.90 -6.06
CA ASN A 297 -6.86 -9.98 -7.52
C ASN A 297 -8.22 -10.15 -8.20
N THR A 298 -8.65 -9.13 -8.97
CA THR A 298 -9.92 -9.12 -9.71
C THR A 298 -9.76 -9.52 -11.20
N GLY A 299 -8.55 -9.90 -11.59
CA GLY A 299 -8.23 -10.28 -12.97
C GLY A 299 -8.05 -9.08 -13.89
N ASN A 300 -8.55 -9.18 -15.11
CA ASN A 300 -8.30 -8.22 -16.17
C ASN A 300 -9.35 -7.09 -16.29
N LYS A 301 -10.16 -6.89 -15.28
CA LYS A 301 -11.20 -5.84 -15.25
C LYS A 301 -11.18 -5.09 -13.93
N PRO A 302 -11.22 -3.74 -13.96
CA PRO A 302 -11.32 -2.95 -12.75
C PRO A 302 -12.66 -3.21 -12.06
N HIS A 303 -12.60 -3.32 -10.73
CA HIS A 303 -13.80 -3.43 -9.91
C HIS A 303 -14.39 -2.04 -9.65
N THR A 304 -15.71 -1.89 -9.79
CA THR A 304 -16.42 -0.66 -9.43
C THR A 304 -17.10 -0.89 -8.08
N SER A 305 -16.58 -0.27 -7.04
CA SER A 305 -17.10 -0.43 -5.68
C SER A 305 -18.16 0.62 -5.34
N VAL A 306 -19.17 0.20 -4.60
CA VAL A 306 -20.17 1.07 -3.98
C VAL A 306 -19.95 1.25 -2.46
N ALA A 307 -19.12 0.40 -1.84
CA ALA A 307 -18.83 0.46 -0.41
C ALA A 307 -17.49 1.18 -0.09
N GLY A 308 -16.78 1.66 -1.09
CA GLY A 308 -15.55 2.43 -0.92
C GLY A 308 -14.26 1.61 -1.03
N LEU A 309 -14.28 0.45 -1.71
CA LEU A 309 -13.06 -0.22 -2.14
C LEU A 309 -12.42 0.56 -3.30
N TYR A 310 -11.10 0.58 -3.35
CA TYR A 310 -10.36 1.27 -4.40
C TYR A 310 -10.02 0.33 -5.55
N PRO A 311 -10.40 0.64 -6.82
CA PRO A 311 -9.92 -0.08 -7.98
C PRO A 311 -8.51 0.37 -8.34
N LEU A 312 -7.55 -0.53 -8.33
CA LEU A 312 -6.14 -0.27 -8.60
C LEU A 312 -5.65 -1.16 -9.75
N VAL A 313 -4.64 -0.70 -10.46
CA VAL A 313 -3.84 -1.57 -11.32
C VAL A 313 -2.81 -2.27 -10.43
N GLY A 314 -2.84 -3.59 -10.38
CA GLY A 314 -1.86 -4.40 -9.67
C GLY A 314 -0.51 -4.36 -10.36
N TRP A 315 -0.50 -4.73 -11.63
CA TRP A 315 0.64 -4.64 -12.54
C TRP A 315 0.19 -4.69 -14.00
N LYS A 316 1.05 -4.19 -14.86
CA LYS A 316 0.93 -4.39 -16.30
C LYS A 316 2.26 -4.91 -16.83
N ILE A 317 2.24 -6.13 -17.39
CA ILE A 317 3.42 -6.82 -17.90
C ILE A 317 3.09 -7.32 -19.31
N GLY A 318 3.73 -6.74 -20.32
CA GLY A 318 3.39 -7.01 -21.71
C GLY A 318 1.93 -6.63 -22.01
N GLN A 319 1.15 -7.60 -22.47
CA GLN A 319 -0.30 -7.41 -22.73
C GLN A 319 -1.19 -7.71 -21.53
N GLU A 320 -0.64 -8.34 -20.50
CA GLU A 320 -1.38 -8.65 -19.30
C GLU A 320 -1.58 -7.41 -18.44
N VAL A 321 -2.82 -7.18 -18.04
CA VAL A 321 -3.19 -6.20 -17.01
C VAL A 321 -3.90 -6.94 -15.90
N VAL A 322 -3.42 -6.80 -14.67
CA VAL A 322 -4.09 -7.32 -13.47
C VAL A 322 -4.59 -6.15 -12.64
N TYR A 323 -5.86 -6.22 -12.27
CA TYR A 323 -6.49 -5.24 -11.39
C TYR A 323 -6.67 -5.81 -9.99
N LEU A 324 -6.68 -4.90 -9.02
CA LEU A 324 -6.96 -5.19 -7.62
C LEU A 324 -8.17 -4.37 -7.15
N ALA A 325 -8.90 -4.91 -6.18
CA ALA A 325 -9.80 -4.14 -5.35
C ALA A 325 -9.19 -4.08 -3.94
N GLU A 326 -8.97 -2.87 -3.44
CA GLU A 326 -8.32 -2.62 -2.15
C GLU A 326 -9.32 -2.06 -1.14
N GLY A 327 -9.33 -2.64 0.07
CA GLY A 327 -9.94 -2.05 1.25
C GLY A 327 -8.89 -1.75 2.31
N ASN A 328 -9.09 -0.71 3.09
CA ASN A 328 -8.15 -0.34 4.14
C ASN A 328 -8.80 -0.09 5.51
N ALA A 329 -8.00 -0.25 6.57
CA ALA A 329 -8.28 0.19 7.93
C ALA A 329 -7.06 0.95 8.45
N ALA A 330 -7.22 2.25 8.74
CA ALA A 330 -6.07 3.15 8.95
C ALA A 330 -5.30 2.92 10.26
N ASP A 331 -5.94 2.36 11.27
CA ASP A 331 -5.46 2.42 12.66
C ASP A 331 -5.13 1.03 13.25
N THR A 332 -4.42 0.18 12.52
CA THR A 332 -4.05 -1.18 12.95
C THR A 332 -2.85 -1.17 13.91
N GLY A 333 -1.64 -1.01 13.40
CA GLY A 333 -0.44 -0.92 14.23
C GLY A 333 -0.42 0.34 15.09
N LYS A 334 -1.05 1.41 14.61
CA LYS A 334 -1.22 2.66 15.36
C LYS A 334 -1.98 2.45 16.68
N ALA A 335 -3.00 1.58 16.68
CA ALA A 335 -3.72 1.23 17.93
C ALA A 335 -2.83 0.48 18.93
N ILE A 336 -1.95 -0.39 18.43
CA ILE A 336 -0.97 -1.12 19.26
C ILE A 336 0.06 -0.15 19.85
N THR A 337 0.62 0.74 19.02
CA THR A 337 1.58 1.76 19.46
C THR A 337 0.96 2.68 20.52
N TRP A 338 -0.27 3.16 20.29
CA TRP A 338 -1.01 3.97 21.27
C TRP A 338 -1.21 3.23 22.60
N ALA A 339 -1.54 1.94 22.57
CA ALA A 339 -1.71 1.14 23.77
C ALA A 339 -0.39 0.95 24.54
N GLN A 340 0.74 0.86 23.83
CA GLN A 340 2.08 0.83 24.43
C GLN A 340 2.43 2.17 25.09
N GLU A 341 2.14 3.28 24.43
CA GLU A 341 2.32 4.64 24.98
C GLU A 341 1.49 4.90 26.25
N LEU A 342 0.39 4.17 26.42
CA LEU A 342 -0.43 4.17 27.64
C LEU A 342 0.05 3.15 28.70
N ASP A 343 1.22 2.56 28.55
CA ASP A 343 1.77 1.57 29.48
C ASP A 343 0.85 0.35 29.75
N LEU A 344 0.05 -0.05 28.74
CA LEU A 344 -0.75 -1.28 28.87
C LEU A 344 0.13 -2.53 28.77
N PHE A 345 1.26 -2.44 28.10
CA PHE A 345 2.33 -3.43 28.02
C PHE A 345 3.66 -2.75 27.67
N SER A 346 4.78 -3.41 27.98
CA SER A 346 6.13 -2.88 27.72
C SER A 346 6.65 -3.28 26.33
N ASP A 347 6.46 -4.56 25.94
CA ASP A 347 6.91 -5.09 24.65
C ASP A 347 5.70 -5.55 23.82
N VAL A 348 5.66 -5.11 22.55
CA VAL A 348 4.65 -5.52 21.56
C VAL A 348 4.66 -7.05 21.37
N GLN A 349 5.82 -7.70 21.52
CA GLN A 349 5.95 -9.15 21.37
C GLN A 349 5.13 -9.93 22.44
N ASP A 350 4.92 -9.34 23.62
CA ASP A 350 4.16 -9.97 24.70
C ASP A 350 2.65 -9.89 24.51
N THR A 351 2.17 -9.03 23.62
CA THR A 351 0.73 -8.74 23.47
C THR A 351 -0.10 -9.96 23.12
N SER A 352 0.44 -10.88 22.31
CA SER A 352 -0.24 -12.14 21.99
C SER A 352 -0.43 -13.02 23.25
N ALA A 353 0.61 -13.17 24.07
CA ALA A 353 0.54 -13.93 25.34
C ALA A 353 -0.41 -13.26 26.33
N ILE A 354 -0.37 -11.92 26.45
CA ILE A 354 -1.28 -11.14 27.31
C ILE A 354 -2.73 -11.38 26.88
N ALA A 355 -3.04 -11.36 25.58
CA ALA A 355 -4.39 -11.60 25.09
C ALA A 355 -4.87 -13.02 25.38
N TYR A 356 -4.00 -14.03 25.31
CA TYR A 356 -4.33 -15.41 25.67
C TYR A 356 -4.41 -15.65 27.19
N SER A 357 -3.89 -14.76 28.04
CA SER A 357 -3.93 -14.91 29.50
C SER A 357 -5.33 -14.74 30.11
N VAL A 358 -6.27 -14.21 29.36
CA VAL A 358 -7.69 -14.04 29.73
C VAL A 358 -8.58 -14.79 28.73
N SER A 359 -9.74 -15.29 29.21
CA SER A 359 -10.66 -16.08 28.38
C SER A 359 -11.32 -15.24 27.27
N ASP A 360 -11.64 -13.99 27.56
CA ASP A 360 -12.28 -13.03 26.67
C ASP A 360 -11.92 -11.59 27.08
N SER A 361 -12.49 -10.59 26.43
CA SER A 361 -12.27 -9.17 26.75
C SER A 361 -13.18 -8.63 27.88
N ASP A 362 -13.86 -9.49 28.65
CA ASP A 362 -14.84 -9.15 29.70
C ASP A 362 -15.94 -8.17 29.23
N GLY A 363 -16.30 -8.27 27.93
CA GLY A 363 -17.26 -7.39 27.28
C GLY A 363 -16.71 -6.02 26.88
N VAL A 364 -15.42 -5.77 27.06
CA VAL A 364 -14.78 -4.55 26.56
C VAL A 364 -14.67 -4.59 25.05
N CYS A 365 -15.07 -3.49 24.42
CA CYS A 365 -14.94 -3.28 22.98
C CYS A 365 -14.06 -2.06 22.72
N PHE A 366 -13.03 -2.21 21.87
CA PHE A 366 -12.25 -1.09 21.33
C PHE A 366 -12.67 -0.80 19.90
N VAL A 367 -12.87 0.47 19.56
CA VAL A 367 -13.12 0.93 18.20
C VAL A 367 -11.90 1.69 17.71
N PRO A 368 -11.10 1.13 16.76
CA PRO A 368 -9.86 1.74 16.30
C PRO A 368 -10.15 2.77 15.19
N SER A 369 -10.57 3.98 15.56
CA SER A 369 -10.93 5.04 14.61
C SER A 369 -10.32 6.40 14.97
N PHE A 370 -9.01 6.43 15.25
CA PHE A 370 -8.26 7.67 15.41
C PHE A 370 -8.26 8.52 14.12
N SER A 371 -8.34 7.86 12.98
CA SER A 371 -8.40 8.46 11.65
C SER A 371 -9.79 8.34 11.01
N GLY A 372 -10.86 8.22 11.82
CA GLY A 372 -12.18 7.89 11.35
C GLY A 372 -12.32 6.41 10.94
N LEU A 373 -13.45 6.05 10.36
CA LEU A 373 -13.74 4.70 9.85
C LEU A 373 -13.76 4.73 8.32
N GLN A 374 -12.93 3.91 7.69
CA GLN A 374 -12.88 3.68 6.24
C GLN A 374 -13.96 2.65 5.83
N ALA A 375 -13.85 2.14 4.61
CA ALA A 375 -14.78 1.14 4.08
C ALA A 375 -15.13 0.03 5.09
N PRO A 376 -16.38 -0.42 5.13
CA PRO A 376 -17.54 0.03 4.34
C PRO A 376 -18.29 1.20 4.95
N LEU A 377 -17.89 1.71 6.10
CA LEU A 377 -18.64 2.71 6.88
C LEU A 377 -18.40 4.14 6.38
N ASN A 378 -17.17 4.43 5.98
CA ASN A 378 -16.74 5.71 5.39
C ASN A 378 -17.14 6.93 6.25
N ASP A 379 -16.93 6.86 7.58
CA ASP A 379 -17.23 7.93 8.51
C ASP A 379 -15.95 8.61 9.03
N PRO A 380 -15.55 9.76 8.47
CA PRO A 380 -14.37 10.50 8.92
C PRO A 380 -14.57 11.18 10.29
N LYS A 381 -15.80 11.15 10.84
CA LYS A 381 -16.14 11.77 12.13
C LYS A 381 -16.24 10.78 13.27
N ALA A 382 -16.05 9.50 13.01
CA ALA A 382 -16.02 8.50 14.05
C ALA A 382 -14.82 8.73 14.98
N CYS A 383 -15.00 8.47 16.26
CA CYS A 383 -13.92 8.56 17.25
C CYS A 383 -13.43 7.17 17.66
N ALA A 384 -12.16 7.08 18.03
CA ALA A 384 -11.67 5.93 18.79
C ALA A 384 -12.34 5.89 20.17
N SER A 385 -12.72 4.69 20.62
CA SER A 385 -13.45 4.54 21.89
C SER A 385 -13.21 3.19 22.55
N LEU A 386 -13.27 3.18 23.88
CA LEU A 386 -13.35 1.99 24.72
C LEU A 386 -14.73 1.96 25.37
N MET A 387 -15.45 0.85 25.23
CA MET A 387 -16.80 0.67 25.78
C MET A 387 -16.90 -0.66 26.53
N GLY A 388 -17.79 -0.73 27.51
CA GLY A 388 -18.05 -1.96 28.26
C GLY A 388 -17.12 -2.17 29.47
N LEU A 389 -16.42 -1.13 29.93
CA LEU A 389 -15.56 -1.19 31.10
C LEU A 389 -16.35 -1.53 32.37
N LYS A 390 -15.78 -2.37 33.22
CA LYS A 390 -16.30 -2.81 34.51
C LYS A 390 -15.24 -2.66 35.59
N PRO A 391 -15.59 -2.68 36.88
CA PRO A 391 -14.59 -2.71 37.96
C PRO A 391 -13.65 -3.92 37.93
N SER A 392 -14.06 -5.01 37.30
CA SER A 392 -13.25 -6.24 37.06
C SER A 392 -12.30 -6.13 35.89
N THR A 393 -12.42 -5.12 35.03
CA THR A 393 -11.61 -4.98 33.81
C THR A 393 -10.14 -4.75 34.16
N THR A 394 -9.26 -5.57 33.61
CA THR A 394 -7.80 -5.49 33.80
C THR A 394 -7.11 -4.99 32.54
N LYS A 395 -5.80 -4.66 32.64
CA LYS A 395 -4.98 -4.31 31.48
C LYS A 395 -5.01 -5.42 30.40
N SER A 396 -5.02 -6.70 30.81
CA SER A 396 -5.08 -7.82 29.85
C SER A 396 -6.37 -7.84 29.03
N HIS A 397 -7.52 -7.51 29.65
CA HIS A 397 -8.78 -7.36 28.93
C HIS A 397 -8.75 -6.21 27.91
N LEU A 398 -8.11 -5.07 28.25
CA LEU A 398 -7.93 -3.94 27.34
C LEU A 398 -7.03 -4.31 26.16
N VAL A 399 -5.89 -4.94 26.42
CA VAL A 399 -4.98 -5.41 25.36
C VAL A 399 -5.71 -6.38 24.42
N ARG A 400 -6.43 -7.35 24.99
CA ARG A 400 -7.20 -8.31 24.19
C ARG A 400 -8.27 -7.61 23.33
N ALA A 401 -9.04 -6.67 23.90
CA ALA A 401 -10.06 -5.92 23.16
C ALA A 401 -9.46 -5.12 22.00
N ILE A 402 -8.26 -4.55 22.16
CA ILE A 402 -7.54 -3.85 21.10
C ILE A 402 -7.14 -4.82 19.99
N LEU A 403 -6.56 -5.98 20.32
CA LEU A 403 -6.16 -6.97 19.30
C LEU A 403 -7.39 -7.59 18.61
N GLU A 404 -8.48 -7.89 19.35
CA GLU A 404 -9.75 -8.35 18.77
C GLU A 404 -10.33 -7.34 17.77
N SER A 405 -10.25 -6.05 18.07
CA SER A 405 -10.75 -4.99 17.19
C SER A 405 -10.08 -4.98 15.82
N ILE A 406 -8.79 -5.31 15.76
CA ILE A 406 -8.03 -5.43 14.52
C ILE A 406 -8.58 -6.60 13.68
N ALA A 407 -8.76 -7.78 14.30
CA ALA A 407 -9.32 -8.94 13.60
C ALA A 407 -10.78 -8.71 13.16
N PHE A 408 -11.57 -7.99 13.96
CA PHE A 408 -12.96 -7.63 13.61
C PHE A 408 -13.01 -6.65 12.42
N ARG A 409 -12.10 -5.67 12.37
CA ARG A 409 -11.97 -4.79 11.20
C ARG A 409 -11.53 -5.56 9.97
N ASN A 410 -10.59 -6.50 10.09
CA ASN A 410 -10.18 -7.38 8.99
C ASN A 410 -11.38 -8.19 8.47
N LYS A 411 -12.21 -8.76 9.36
CA LYS A 411 -13.46 -9.46 8.99
C LYS A 411 -14.41 -8.56 8.22
N GLN A 412 -14.62 -7.34 8.70
CA GLN A 412 -15.53 -6.38 8.06
C GLN A 412 -15.08 -6.01 6.64
N LEU A 413 -13.76 -5.79 6.44
CA LEU A 413 -13.20 -5.55 5.11
C LEU A 413 -13.33 -6.79 4.22
N TYR A 414 -13.03 -7.97 4.75
CA TYR A 414 -13.11 -9.23 4.03
C TYR A 414 -14.55 -9.53 3.54
N GLU A 415 -15.53 -9.38 4.41
CA GLU A 415 -16.95 -9.57 4.04
C GLU A 415 -17.43 -8.54 3.02
N THR A 416 -16.95 -7.30 3.12
CA THR A 416 -17.26 -6.26 2.14
C THR A 416 -16.67 -6.60 0.78
N MET A 417 -15.42 -7.05 0.75
CA MET A 417 -14.73 -7.49 -0.46
C MET A 417 -15.46 -8.66 -1.12
N LEU A 418 -15.85 -9.69 -0.36
CA LEU A 418 -16.61 -10.84 -0.86
C LEU A 418 -17.96 -10.42 -1.46
N ARG A 419 -18.70 -9.59 -0.73
CA ARG A 419 -20.05 -9.14 -1.15
C ARG A 419 -19.99 -8.30 -2.42
N GLU A 420 -18.99 -7.44 -2.57
CA GLU A 420 -18.88 -6.54 -3.72
C GLU A 420 -18.29 -7.21 -4.96
N THR A 421 -17.24 -7.98 -4.78
CA THR A 421 -16.53 -8.59 -5.93
C THR A 421 -17.23 -9.85 -6.41
N CYS A 422 -17.91 -10.58 -5.52
CA CYS A 422 -18.47 -11.91 -5.79
C CYS A 422 -17.43 -12.90 -6.35
N ILE A 423 -16.15 -12.67 -6.07
CA ILE A 423 -15.04 -13.52 -6.53
C ILE A 423 -14.77 -14.60 -5.47
N PRO A 424 -14.74 -15.88 -5.83
CA PRO A 424 -14.35 -16.94 -4.90
C PRO A 424 -12.89 -16.76 -4.44
N ILE A 425 -12.68 -16.76 -3.12
CA ILE A 425 -11.33 -16.65 -2.56
C ILE A 425 -10.57 -17.96 -2.74
N ARG A 426 -9.37 -17.89 -3.29
CA ARG A 426 -8.48 -19.04 -3.51
C ARG A 426 -7.50 -19.21 -2.36
N LYS A 427 -6.70 -18.19 -2.06
CA LYS A 427 -5.75 -18.20 -0.96
C LYS A 427 -5.70 -16.82 -0.28
N ILE A 428 -5.25 -16.80 0.95
CA ILE A 428 -5.03 -15.59 1.73
C ILE A 428 -3.61 -15.61 2.26
N ARG A 429 -2.86 -14.55 1.93
CA ARG A 429 -1.50 -14.31 2.40
C ARG A 429 -1.50 -13.07 3.28
N VAL A 430 -0.72 -13.08 4.38
CA VAL A 430 -0.68 -11.94 5.31
C VAL A 430 0.74 -11.58 5.65
N ASP A 431 1.12 -10.33 5.42
CA ASP A 431 2.42 -9.76 5.72
C ASP A 431 2.33 -8.48 6.59
N GLY A 432 3.45 -7.81 6.78
CA GLY A 432 3.58 -6.62 7.61
C GLY A 432 3.85 -6.94 9.09
N GLY A 433 4.37 -5.94 9.83
CA GLY A 433 4.87 -6.14 11.19
C GLY A 433 3.84 -6.68 12.19
N VAL A 434 2.56 -6.29 12.07
CA VAL A 434 1.48 -6.77 12.96
C VAL A 434 1.12 -8.23 12.70
N SER A 435 1.45 -8.79 11.52
CA SER A 435 1.22 -10.20 11.22
C SER A 435 2.08 -11.16 12.08
N SER A 436 3.10 -10.64 12.76
CA SER A 436 3.88 -11.41 13.74
C SER A 436 3.06 -11.79 14.99
N ASN A 437 1.94 -11.11 15.26
CA ASN A 437 1.06 -11.39 16.39
C ASN A 437 0.17 -12.60 16.11
N ASP A 438 0.50 -13.74 16.72
CA ASP A 438 -0.22 -15.00 16.49
C ASP A 438 -1.68 -14.97 16.96
N PHE A 439 -2.03 -14.15 17.97
CA PHE A 439 -3.41 -14.01 18.42
C PHE A 439 -4.28 -13.37 17.32
N ILE A 440 -3.82 -12.26 16.76
CA ILE A 440 -4.52 -11.57 15.66
C ILE A 440 -4.66 -12.50 14.45
N MET A 441 -3.59 -13.20 14.09
CA MET A 441 -3.56 -14.10 12.94
C MET A 441 -4.53 -15.26 13.10
N GLN A 442 -4.51 -15.94 14.26
CA GLN A 442 -5.41 -17.06 14.53
C GLN A 442 -6.88 -16.59 14.56
N LEU A 443 -7.16 -15.49 15.27
CA LEU A 443 -8.51 -14.94 15.33
C LEU A 443 -9.02 -14.52 13.94
N THR A 444 -8.18 -13.88 13.13
CA THR A 444 -8.54 -13.53 11.75
C THR A 444 -8.87 -14.77 10.92
N SER A 445 -8.06 -15.84 11.03
CA SER A 445 -8.33 -17.13 10.37
C SER A 445 -9.67 -17.74 10.81
N ASP A 446 -9.94 -17.74 12.13
CA ASP A 446 -11.19 -18.25 12.73
C ASP A 446 -12.40 -17.47 12.20
N LEU A 447 -12.31 -16.12 12.20
CA LEU A 447 -13.38 -15.22 11.76
C LEU A 447 -13.68 -15.31 10.26
N PHE A 448 -12.66 -15.53 9.44
CA PHE A 448 -12.81 -15.70 7.98
C PHE A 448 -13.25 -17.12 7.63
N SER A 449 -13.12 -18.08 8.56
CA SER A 449 -13.27 -19.52 8.30
C SER A 449 -12.39 -20.00 7.13
N ARG A 450 -11.17 -19.45 7.05
CA ARG A 450 -10.20 -19.68 5.96
C ARG A 450 -8.79 -19.84 6.50
N LYS A 451 -8.01 -20.71 5.85
CA LYS A 451 -6.58 -20.79 6.08
C LYS A 451 -5.91 -19.48 5.68
N ILE A 452 -5.00 -18.99 6.51
CA ILE A 452 -4.20 -17.80 6.27
C ILE A 452 -2.74 -18.18 6.39
N ALA A 453 -1.93 -17.84 5.41
CA ALA A 453 -0.50 -18.13 5.40
C ALA A 453 0.32 -16.86 5.61
N ARG A 454 1.28 -16.93 6.55
CA ARG A 454 2.28 -15.90 6.81
C ARG A 454 3.59 -16.29 6.14
N PRO A 455 4.23 -15.40 5.35
CA PRO A 455 5.54 -15.68 4.77
C PRO A 455 6.64 -15.68 5.84
N GLN A 456 7.77 -16.31 5.53
CA GLN A 456 8.95 -16.28 6.40
C GLN A 456 9.59 -14.90 6.46
N HIS A 457 9.54 -14.15 5.35
CA HIS A 457 10.03 -12.79 5.26
C HIS A 457 8.86 -11.81 5.24
N HIS A 458 8.95 -10.71 5.99
CA HIS A 458 7.87 -9.73 6.09
C HIS A 458 7.97 -8.60 5.04
N GLU A 459 9.07 -8.55 4.27
CA GLU A 459 9.39 -7.48 3.34
C GLU A 459 8.95 -7.84 1.90
N MET A 460 7.67 -8.14 1.74
CA MET A 460 7.12 -8.63 0.47
C MET A 460 7.12 -7.58 -0.64
N SER A 461 7.06 -6.30 -0.33
CA SER A 461 7.18 -5.22 -1.32
C SER A 461 8.55 -5.21 -2.00
N CYS A 462 9.61 -5.36 -1.21
CA CYS A 462 10.97 -5.48 -1.71
C CYS A 462 11.13 -6.72 -2.60
N LEU A 463 10.64 -7.88 -2.13
CA LEU A 463 10.70 -9.14 -2.89
C LEU A 463 9.89 -9.06 -4.20
N GLY A 464 8.72 -8.44 -4.18
CA GLY A 464 7.88 -8.31 -5.39
C GLY A 464 8.55 -7.48 -6.47
N ALA A 465 9.13 -6.33 -6.12
CA ALA A 465 9.89 -5.51 -7.06
C ALA A 465 11.13 -6.26 -7.59
N ALA A 466 11.81 -7.07 -6.74
CA ALA A 466 12.90 -7.94 -7.17
C ALA A 466 12.42 -9.01 -8.17
N PHE A 467 11.28 -9.65 -7.90
CA PHE A 467 10.71 -10.66 -8.77
C PHE A 467 10.39 -10.12 -10.17
N VAL A 468 9.76 -8.95 -10.23
CA VAL A 468 9.45 -8.30 -11.52
C VAL A 468 10.73 -7.92 -12.26
N ALA A 469 11.71 -7.32 -11.56
CA ALA A 469 13.00 -6.97 -12.17
C ALA A 469 13.76 -8.20 -12.66
N GLY A 470 13.79 -9.27 -11.86
CA GLY A 470 14.46 -10.52 -12.20
C GLY A 470 13.80 -11.26 -13.37
N LEU A 471 12.47 -11.24 -13.48
CA LEU A 471 11.75 -11.73 -14.66
C LEU A 471 12.12 -10.89 -15.91
N GLY A 472 12.25 -9.57 -15.76
CA GLY A 472 12.59 -8.65 -16.85
C GLY A 472 13.96 -8.92 -17.48
N VAL A 473 14.94 -9.38 -16.71
CA VAL A 473 16.28 -9.74 -17.19
C VAL A 473 16.50 -11.25 -17.38
N GLY A 474 15.46 -12.07 -17.18
CA GLY A 474 15.57 -13.53 -17.29
C GLY A 474 16.37 -14.19 -16.15
N PHE A 475 16.57 -13.50 -15.03
CA PHE A 475 17.16 -14.07 -13.81
C PHE A 475 16.26 -15.18 -13.26
N TRP A 476 14.98 -14.95 -13.12
CA TRP A 476 13.94 -15.98 -13.00
C TRP A 476 13.18 -16.04 -14.34
N LYS A 477 12.76 -17.24 -14.73
CA LYS A 477 12.18 -17.44 -16.07
C LYS A 477 10.66 -17.34 -16.09
N THR A 478 10.00 -17.81 -15.04
CA THR A 478 8.53 -17.92 -14.99
C THR A 478 7.99 -17.62 -13.58
N ARG A 479 6.72 -17.25 -13.51
CA ARG A 479 6.00 -17.09 -12.22
C ARG A 479 5.89 -18.40 -11.45
N ASP A 480 5.87 -19.54 -12.13
CA ASP A 480 5.84 -20.85 -11.45
C ASP A 480 7.18 -21.16 -10.76
N GLU A 481 8.29 -20.66 -11.28
CA GLU A 481 9.58 -20.68 -10.58
C GLU A 481 9.48 -19.83 -9.30
N LEU A 482 8.91 -18.62 -9.36
CA LEU A 482 8.72 -17.75 -8.20
C LEU A 482 7.82 -18.37 -7.12
N LYS A 483 6.71 -19.02 -7.52
CA LYS A 483 5.83 -19.72 -6.58
C LYS A 483 6.56 -20.79 -5.76
N LYS A 484 7.57 -21.45 -6.34
CA LYS A 484 8.39 -22.47 -5.66
C LYS A 484 9.40 -21.88 -4.67
N LEU A 485 9.76 -20.60 -4.85
CA LEU A 485 10.69 -19.89 -3.96
C LEU A 485 10.01 -19.31 -2.72
N GLN A 486 8.67 -19.36 -2.68
CA GLN A 486 7.95 -18.86 -1.52
C GLN A 486 8.12 -19.75 -0.30
N ASN A 487 8.65 -19.17 0.76
CA ASN A 487 8.75 -19.81 2.07
C ASN A 487 7.63 -19.31 2.99
N THR A 488 6.87 -20.24 3.53
CA THR A 488 5.80 -19.96 4.51
C THR A 488 6.34 -20.26 5.90
N ASP A 489 6.28 -19.26 6.79
CA ASP A 489 6.60 -19.43 8.21
C ASP A 489 5.51 -20.25 8.90
N ARG A 490 4.27 -19.79 8.78
CA ARG A 490 3.14 -20.42 9.47
C ARG A 490 1.84 -20.34 8.67
N VAL A 491 1.07 -21.41 8.75
CA VAL A 491 -0.31 -21.47 8.27
C VAL A 491 -1.26 -21.52 9.46
N PHE A 492 -2.11 -20.54 9.58
CA PHE A 492 -3.18 -20.49 10.57
C PHE A 492 -4.42 -21.17 9.99
N VAL A 493 -4.90 -22.19 10.67
CA VAL A 493 -6.07 -22.98 10.27
C VAL A 493 -7.22 -22.63 11.21
N PRO A 494 -8.44 -22.37 10.68
CA PRO A 494 -9.58 -22.08 11.54
C PRO A 494 -9.81 -23.20 12.55
N LYS A 495 -9.99 -22.86 13.82
CA LYS A 495 -10.34 -23.82 14.86
C LYS A 495 -11.69 -24.47 14.49
N GLY A 496 -11.80 -25.80 14.44
CA GLY A 496 -13.01 -26.54 14.09
C GLY A 496 -13.19 -26.94 12.63
N ALA A 497 -12.23 -26.64 11.77
CA ALA A 497 -12.26 -27.09 10.37
C ALA A 497 -12.38 -28.62 10.19
N ASN A 498 -12.13 -29.40 11.25
CA ASN A 498 -12.18 -30.86 11.25
C ASN A 498 -13.44 -31.44 11.93
N LYS A 499 -14.41 -30.62 12.36
CA LYS A 499 -15.69 -31.08 12.90
C LYS A 499 -16.78 -30.85 11.89
N GLU A 500 -17.49 -31.90 11.50
CA GLU A 500 -18.69 -31.82 10.66
C GLU A 500 -19.66 -30.81 11.28
N GLY A 501 -19.86 -29.69 10.63
CA GLY A 501 -20.70 -28.58 11.08
C GLY A 501 -19.93 -27.25 11.04
N ALA A 502 -19.70 -26.74 9.84
CA ALA A 502 -19.03 -25.44 9.60
C ALA A 502 -19.70 -24.20 10.24
N GLY A 503 -20.63 -24.39 11.18
CA GLY A 503 -21.36 -23.35 11.89
C GLY A 503 -21.00 -23.18 13.37
N SER A 504 -20.12 -24.04 13.95
CA SER A 504 -19.97 -24.09 15.42
C SER A 504 -19.02 -23.05 16.00
N GLN A 505 -18.03 -22.56 15.27
CA GLN A 505 -16.99 -21.68 15.86
C GLN A 505 -17.16 -20.18 15.58
N SER A 506 -17.92 -19.81 14.57
CA SER A 506 -18.39 -18.42 14.47
C SER A 506 -19.30 -18.04 15.67
N ARG A 507 -19.84 -19.04 16.40
CA ARG A 507 -20.70 -18.81 17.58
C ARG A 507 -19.96 -18.25 18.79
N GLU A 508 -18.70 -18.63 19.01
CA GLU A 508 -17.89 -18.11 20.13
C GLU A 508 -17.74 -16.58 20.07
N TYR A 509 -17.55 -16.04 18.87
CA TYR A 509 -17.36 -14.60 18.65
C TYR A 509 -18.61 -13.84 18.21
N VAL A 510 -19.77 -14.50 18.05
CA VAL A 510 -21.01 -13.83 17.61
C VAL A 510 -21.40 -12.71 18.57
N HIS A 511 -21.38 -12.97 19.87
CA HIS A 511 -21.73 -11.96 20.87
C HIS A 511 -20.71 -10.82 20.94
N ALA A 512 -19.41 -11.15 20.84
CA ALA A 512 -18.33 -10.14 20.85
C ALA A 512 -18.43 -9.23 19.61
N LEU A 513 -18.66 -9.82 18.42
CA LEU A 513 -18.88 -9.08 17.18
C LEU A 513 -20.11 -8.19 17.23
N GLN A 514 -21.26 -8.69 17.71
CA GLN A 514 -22.47 -7.89 17.86
C GLN A 514 -22.28 -6.74 18.84
N SER A 515 -21.55 -6.96 19.93
CA SER A 515 -21.22 -5.92 20.90
C SER A 515 -20.29 -4.88 20.29
N TRP A 516 -19.27 -5.32 19.56
CA TRP A 516 -18.34 -4.45 18.86
C TRP A 516 -19.03 -3.63 17.74
N GLU A 517 -19.94 -4.22 16.97
CA GLU A 517 -20.74 -3.47 15.99
C GLU A 517 -21.63 -2.41 16.64
N ARG A 518 -22.18 -2.69 17.83
CA ARG A 518 -22.91 -1.67 18.62
C ARG A 518 -21.96 -0.55 19.07
N ALA A 519 -20.74 -0.88 19.47
CA ALA A 519 -19.74 0.10 19.84
C ALA A 519 -19.35 0.99 18.64
N ILE A 520 -19.15 0.41 17.46
CA ILE A 520 -18.92 1.17 16.22
C ILE A 520 -20.04 2.18 15.98
N ARG A 521 -21.31 1.72 16.00
CA ARG A 521 -22.46 2.62 15.76
C ARG A 521 -22.52 3.78 16.74
N ARG A 522 -22.08 3.61 17.98
CA ARG A 522 -22.01 4.66 19.00
C ARG A 522 -20.81 5.60 18.83
N SER A 523 -19.76 5.14 18.18
CA SER A 523 -18.56 5.93 17.88
C SER A 523 -18.70 6.76 16.60
N MET A 524 -19.67 6.45 15.76
CA MET A 524 -19.92 7.17 14.49
C MET A 524 -20.46 8.57 14.75
N ASN A 525 -20.13 9.50 13.83
CA ASN A 525 -20.56 10.90 13.87
C ASN A 525 -20.26 11.63 15.20
N TRP A 526 -19.26 11.18 15.93
CA TRP A 526 -18.89 11.75 17.24
C TRP A 526 -18.43 13.20 17.14
N TYR A 527 -17.49 13.47 16.24
CA TYR A 527 -17.01 14.83 16.05
C TYR A 527 -18.06 15.68 15.33
N SER A 528 -18.50 16.76 15.99
CA SER A 528 -19.44 17.71 15.43
C SER A 528 -18.89 18.30 14.12
N LYS A 529 -19.78 18.84 13.30
CA LYS A 529 -19.38 19.61 12.10
C LYS A 529 -18.63 20.86 12.55
N SER A 530 -17.29 20.84 12.50
CA SER A 530 -16.50 22.06 12.46
C SER A 530 -16.71 22.77 11.12
#